data_1d97c3767ea4f1895999f61ed0b0120e
#
_entry.id   1d97c3767ea4f1895999f61ed0b0120e
#
_cell.length_a   1.000
_cell.length_b   1.000
_cell.length_c   1.000
_cell.angle_alpha   90.00
_cell.angle_beta   90.00
_cell.angle_gamma   90.00
#
_symmetry.space_group_name_H-M   'P 1'
#
loop_
_entity.id
_entity.type
_entity.pdbx_description
1 polymer ?
#
loop_
_entity_poly.entity_id
_entity_poly.type
_entity_poly.pdbx_seq_one_letter_code
_entity_poly.pdbx_strand_id
1 'polypeptide(L)'
;PIDKDNITENPNTLSYGHHRGSFPIIPTKEGVIKNKALSAMEHQTDIQLKQIKDQMSILAKQANQLKERVEISQMIYNAEMRFEPLISHIYHLYESNEGNFMLLMVGPEEWGKRGSPHNYISTVKLLADHTWEIIK
;
A
#
# COMPACT_ATOMS: atom_id res chain seq x y z
N PRO A 1 17.01 9.56 -47.74
CA PRO A 1 17.03 9.78 -46.30
C PRO A 1 15.99 10.77 -45.91
N ILE A 2 15.34 10.50 -44.82
CA ILE A 2 14.31 11.36 -44.27
C ILE A 2 15.00 12.47 -43.46
N ASP A 3 14.67 13.71 -43.76
CA ASP A 3 15.20 14.84 -43.01
C ASP A 3 14.75 14.76 -41.54
N LYS A 4 15.65 15.13 -40.65
CA LYS A 4 15.36 15.17 -39.21
C LYS A 4 14.17 16.07 -38.87
N ASP A 5 13.93 17.08 -39.62
CA ASP A 5 12.81 18.00 -39.45
C ASP A 5 11.46 17.36 -39.83
N ASN A 6 11.51 16.28 -40.56
CA ASN A 6 10.33 15.50 -40.95
C ASN A 6 10.06 14.30 -40.04
N ILE A 7 10.93 14.09 -39.06
CA ILE A 7 10.80 13.01 -38.08
C ILE A 7 10.49 13.62 -36.72
N THR A 8 9.49 13.10 -36.08
CA THR A 8 9.18 13.46 -34.70
C THR A 8 9.25 12.22 -33.81
N GLU A 9 9.67 12.42 -32.56
CA GLU A 9 9.64 11.35 -31.54
C GLU A 9 8.22 10.93 -31.20
N ASN A 10 7.27 11.83 -31.45
CA ASN A 10 5.84 11.61 -31.25
C ASN A 10 5.09 11.71 -32.57
N PRO A 11 5.05 10.62 -33.38
CA PRO A 11 4.43 10.65 -34.72
C PRO A 11 2.97 11.13 -34.72
N ASN A 12 2.26 10.95 -33.62
CA ASN A 12 0.87 11.34 -33.50
C ASN A 12 0.67 12.87 -33.35
N THR A 13 1.74 13.59 -33.07
CA THR A 13 1.70 15.05 -32.94
C THR A 13 2.12 15.75 -34.22
N LEU A 14 2.65 15.00 -35.17
CA LEU A 14 3.06 15.55 -36.46
C LEU A 14 1.82 15.83 -37.32
N SER A 15 1.65 17.09 -37.64
CA SER A 15 0.59 17.50 -38.56
C SER A 15 1.02 17.28 -40.00
N TYR A 16 0.22 16.58 -40.76
CA TYR A 16 0.44 16.46 -42.19
C TYR A 16 0.08 17.78 -42.89
N GLY A 17 0.79 18.07 -43.95
CA GLY A 17 0.58 19.34 -44.68
C GLY A 17 1.49 20.48 -44.28
N HIS A 18 2.51 20.20 -43.47
CA HIS A 18 3.55 21.18 -43.14
C HIS A 18 4.35 21.59 -44.36
N HIS A 19 4.44 20.71 -45.35
CA HIS A 19 5.23 20.97 -46.55
C HIS A 19 4.35 21.30 -47.72
N ARG A 20 4.66 22.36 -48.41
CA ARG A 20 4.07 22.69 -49.69
C ARG A 20 4.40 21.56 -50.66
N GLY A 21 3.37 20.95 -51.25
CA GLY A 21 3.51 19.87 -52.22
C GLY A 21 3.72 18.48 -51.60
N SER A 22 3.57 18.35 -50.28
CA SER A 22 3.54 17.00 -49.71
C SER A 22 2.24 16.30 -50.10
N PHE A 23 2.37 15.07 -50.55
CA PHE A 23 1.23 14.24 -50.86
C PHE A 23 0.62 13.70 -49.58
N PRO A 24 -0.70 13.58 -49.51
CA PRO A 24 -1.32 12.90 -48.39
C PRO A 24 -0.83 11.46 -48.31
N ILE A 25 -0.32 11.08 -47.14
CA ILE A 25 0.09 9.71 -46.91
C ILE A 25 -1.16 8.90 -46.61
N ILE A 26 -1.50 8.00 -47.51
CA ILE A 26 -2.56 7.03 -47.30
C ILE A 26 -1.91 5.85 -46.60
N PRO A 27 -2.31 5.53 -45.36
CA PRO A 27 -1.76 4.37 -44.68
C PRO A 27 -2.08 3.10 -45.44
N THR A 28 -1.08 2.26 -45.62
CA THR A 28 -1.28 0.95 -46.19
C THR A 28 -2.08 0.09 -45.23
N LYS A 29 -2.79 -0.92 -45.77
CA LYS A 29 -3.52 -1.88 -44.94
C LYS A 29 -2.61 -2.53 -43.87
N GLU A 30 -1.37 -2.88 -44.24
CA GLU A 30 -0.37 -3.40 -43.31
C GLU A 30 0.01 -2.39 -42.22
N GLY A 31 0.19 -1.12 -42.58
CA GLY A 31 0.48 -0.06 -41.63
C GLY A 31 -0.63 0.16 -40.62
N VAL A 32 -1.87 0.12 -41.07
CA VAL A 32 -3.05 0.21 -40.19
C VAL A 32 -3.14 -0.97 -39.23
N ILE A 33 -2.89 -2.18 -39.71
CA ILE A 33 -2.89 -3.39 -38.89
C ILE A 33 -1.79 -3.32 -37.83
N LYS A 34 -0.56 -2.94 -38.21
CA LYS A 34 0.56 -2.79 -37.27
C LYS A 34 0.27 -1.75 -36.20
N ASN A 35 -0.30 -0.60 -36.56
CA ASN A 35 -0.64 0.46 -35.61
C ASN A 35 -1.72 0.00 -34.62
N LYS A 36 -2.71 -0.73 -35.09
CA LYS A 36 -3.73 -1.32 -34.22
C LYS A 36 -3.14 -2.34 -33.25
N ALA A 37 -2.22 -3.18 -33.76
CA ALA A 37 -1.55 -4.18 -32.96
C ALA A 37 -0.67 -3.54 -31.88
N LEU A 38 0.08 -2.49 -32.21
CA LEU A 38 0.89 -1.75 -31.26
C LEU A 38 0.05 -1.07 -30.19
N SER A 39 -1.05 -0.42 -30.59
CA SER A 39 -1.98 0.20 -29.64
C SER A 39 -2.59 -0.81 -28.67
N ALA A 40 -2.98 -1.98 -29.20
CA ALA A 40 -3.53 -3.05 -28.38
C ALA A 40 -2.48 -3.59 -27.40
N MET A 41 -1.24 -3.75 -27.84
CA MET A 41 -0.14 -4.21 -27.02
C MET A 41 0.18 -3.21 -25.90
N GLU A 42 0.27 -1.93 -26.23
CA GLU A 42 0.51 -0.86 -25.26
C GLU A 42 -0.59 -0.81 -24.22
N HIS A 43 -1.85 -0.86 -24.66
CA HIS A 43 -3.00 -0.86 -23.77
C HIS A 43 -2.99 -2.06 -22.82
N GLN A 44 -2.69 -3.25 -23.34
CA GLN A 44 -2.60 -4.47 -22.55
C GLN A 44 -1.44 -4.39 -21.56
N THR A 45 -0.29 -3.85 -21.97
CA THR A 45 0.87 -3.65 -21.11
C THR A 45 0.55 -2.69 -19.99
N ASP A 46 -0.13 -1.58 -20.26
CA ASP A 46 -0.54 -0.60 -19.26
C ASP A 46 -1.48 -1.23 -18.22
N ILE A 47 -2.43 -2.05 -18.65
CA ILE A 47 -3.32 -2.78 -17.76
C ILE A 47 -2.53 -3.72 -16.84
N GLN A 48 -1.60 -4.47 -17.40
CA GLN A 48 -0.78 -5.40 -16.63
C GLN A 48 0.14 -4.68 -15.63
N LEU A 49 0.75 -3.57 -16.04
CA LEU A 49 1.57 -2.75 -15.16
C LEU A 49 0.77 -2.15 -14.01
N LYS A 50 -0.46 -1.70 -14.28
CA LYS A 50 -1.37 -1.22 -13.25
C LYS A 50 -1.72 -2.31 -12.25
N GLN A 51 -2.01 -3.51 -12.72
CA GLN A 51 -2.28 -4.66 -11.85
C GLN A 51 -1.09 -4.99 -10.95
N ILE A 52 0.12 -4.99 -11.49
CA ILE A 52 1.35 -5.23 -10.74
C ILE A 52 1.55 -4.13 -9.69
N LYS A 53 1.33 -2.87 -10.05
CA LYS A 53 1.43 -1.75 -9.14
C LYS A 53 0.43 -1.87 -7.98
N ASP A 54 -0.80 -2.28 -8.27
CA ASP A 54 -1.81 -2.51 -7.24
C ASP A 54 -1.41 -3.66 -6.30
N GLN A 55 -0.85 -4.73 -6.84
CA GLN A 55 -0.32 -5.84 -6.04
C GLN A 55 0.85 -5.40 -5.15
N MET A 56 1.75 -4.58 -5.67
CA MET A 56 2.85 -4.01 -4.89
C MET A 56 2.34 -3.14 -3.73
N SER A 57 1.30 -2.36 -3.96
CA SER A 57 0.67 -1.55 -2.91
C SER A 57 0.08 -2.42 -1.80
N ILE A 58 -0.59 -3.51 -2.16
CA ILE A 58 -1.14 -4.47 -1.20
C ILE A 58 -0.03 -5.13 -0.40
N LEU A 59 1.05 -5.57 -1.06
CA LEU A 59 2.19 -6.20 -0.41
C LEU A 59 2.92 -5.24 0.54
N ALA A 60 3.09 -3.99 0.13
CA ALA A 60 3.68 -2.95 0.99
C ALA A 60 2.83 -2.72 2.25
N LYS A 61 1.52 -2.69 2.10
CA LYS A 61 0.58 -2.56 3.23
C LYS A 61 0.69 -3.76 4.19
N GLN A 62 0.75 -4.96 3.64
CA GLN A 62 0.93 -6.19 4.45
C GLN A 62 2.26 -6.19 5.19
N ALA A 63 3.34 -5.76 4.54
CA ALA A 63 4.65 -5.65 5.16
C ALA A 63 4.64 -4.66 6.33
N ASN A 64 3.99 -3.51 6.18
CA ASN A 64 3.84 -2.52 7.24
C ASN A 64 3.01 -3.07 8.41
N GLN A 65 1.95 -3.80 8.15
CA GLN A 65 1.14 -4.45 9.18
C GLN A 65 1.94 -5.47 9.99
N LEU A 66 2.77 -6.27 9.32
CA LEU A 66 3.66 -7.21 10.00
C LEU A 66 4.69 -6.50 10.85
N LYS A 67 5.27 -5.42 10.36
CA LYS A 67 6.23 -4.61 11.10
C LYS A 67 5.60 -4.01 12.36
N GLU A 68 4.41 -3.44 12.25
CA GLU A 68 3.66 -2.90 13.38
C GLU A 68 3.36 -4.00 14.42
N ARG A 69 3.00 -5.18 13.95
CA ARG A 69 2.74 -6.33 14.83
C ARG A 69 3.97 -6.74 15.62
N VAL A 70 5.13 -6.78 14.97
CA VAL A 70 6.41 -7.09 15.65
C VAL A 70 6.76 -6.00 16.66
N GLU A 71 6.64 -4.73 16.29
CA GLU A 71 6.94 -3.60 17.18
C GLU A 71 6.05 -3.61 18.43
N ILE A 72 4.75 -3.80 18.26
CA ILE A 72 3.83 -3.86 19.39
C ILE A 72 4.09 -5.10 20.24
N SER A 73 4.42 -6.23 19.63
CA SER A 73 4.74 -7.46 20.36
C SER A 73 5.99 -7.29 21.22
N GLN A 74 7.03 -6.67 20.70
CA GLN A 74 8.24 -6.36 21.47
C GLN A 74 7.94 -5.42 22.65
N MET A 75 7.11 -4.42 22.41
CA MET A 75 6.68 -3.49 23.46
C MET A 75 5.92 -4.22 24.58
N ILE A 76 5.03 -5.14 24.21
CA ILE A 76 4.24 -5.93 25.17
C ILE A 76 5.14 -6.89 25.96
N TYR A 77 6.10 -7.55 25.32
CA TYR A 77 7.01 -8.45 26.01
C TYR A 77 7.94 -7.72 26.99
N ASN A 78 8.18 -6.45 26.77
CA ASN A 78 8.90 -5.59 27.71
C ASN A 78 7.97 -4.93 28.75
N ALA A 79 6.67 -5.09 28.61
CA ALA A 79 5.70 -4.51 29.51
C ALA A 79 5.53 -5.32 30.79
N GLU A 80 5.04 -4.67 31.84
CA GLU A 80 4.65 -5.34 33.07
C GLU A 80 3.35 -6.10 32.88
N MET A 81 3.36 -7.40 33.17
CA MET A 81 2.18 -8.25 33.19
C MET A 81 2.04 -8.93 34.54
N ARG A 82 0.88 -8.82 35.14
CA ARG A 82 0.54 -9.47 36.42
C ARG A 82 -0.26 -10.75 36.23
N PHE A 83 -0.45 -11.18 35.01
CA PHE A 83 -1.20 -12.36 34.65
C PHE A 83 -0.55 -13.03 33.43
N GLU A 84 -0.90 -14.29 33.19
CA GLU A 84 -0.49 -15.01 31.99
C GLU A 84 -1.51 -14.75 30.89
N PRO A 85 -1.12 -14.11 29.77
CA PRO A 85 -2.06 -13.87 28.69
C PRO A 85 -2.45 -15.15 27.97
N LEU A 86 -3.73 -15.24 27.61
CA LEU A 86 -4.30 -16.40 26.92
C LEU A 86 -4.46 -16.10 25.43
N ILE A 87 -4.17 -17.09 24.61
CA ILE A 87 -4.36 -17.02 23.15
C ILE A 87 -5.82 -16.70 22.82
N SER A 88 -6.02 -15.86 21.84
CA SER A 88 -7.32 -15.37 21.36
C SER A 88 -8.07 -14.44 22.32
N HIS A 89 -7.49 -14.08 23.44
CA HIS A 89 -8.08 -13.12 24.37
C HIS A 89 -7.61 -11.69 24.05
N ILE A 90 -8.44 -10.73 24.44
CA ILE A 90 -8.20 -9.30 24.20
C ILE A 90 -7.69 -8.65 25.47
N TYR A 91 -6.66 -7.85 25.32
CA TYR A 91 -6.07 -7.07 26.41
C TYR A 91 -5.83 -5.63 25.95
N HIS A 92 -5.48 -4.77 26.88
CA HIS A 92 -5.29 -3.35 26.62
C HIS A 92 -3.91 -2.91 27.09
N LEU A 93 -3.17 -2.25 26.20
CA LEU A 93 -1.84 -1.75 26.48
C LEU A 93 -1.94 -0.29 26.94
N TYR A 94 -1.29 -0.02 28.04
CA TYR A 94 -1.23 1.32 28.65
C TYR A 94 0.22 1.71 28.91
N GLU A 95 0.43 3.00 28.99
CA GLU A 95 1.68 3.60 29.42
C GLU A 95 1.43 4.34 30.74
N SER A 96 2.26 4.05 31.75
CA SER A 96 2.20 4.76 33.02
C SER A 96 2.80 6.16 32.89
N ASN A 97 2.50 7.03 33.87
CA ASN A 97 3.10 8.37 33.92
C ASN A 97 4.63 8.36 34.03
N GLU A 98 5.20 7.24 34.43
CA GLU A 98 6.64 7.02 34.53
C GLU A 98 7.25 6.52 33.23
N GLY A 99 6.45 6.32 32.18
CA GLY A 99 6.92 5.82 30.88
C GLY A 99 7.03 4.30 30.77
N ASN A 100 6.55 3.56 31.76
CA ASN A 100 6.53 2.10 31.75
C ASN A 100 5.27 1.58 31.05
N PHE A 101 5.43 0.54 30.25
CA PHE A 101 4.29 -0.11 29.59
C PHE A 101 3.70 -1.18 30.50
N MET A 102 2.40 -1.33 30.45
CA MET A 102 1.66 -2.37 31.17
C MET A 102 0.50 -2.90 30.33
N LEU A 103 0.26 -4.21 30.47
CA LEU A 103 -0.85 -4.87 29.81
C LEU A 103 -1.94 -5.14 30.85
N LEU A 104 -3.14 -4.67 30.58
CA LEU A 104 -4.28 -4.79 31.48
C LEU A 104 -5.48 -5.43 30.79
N MET A 105 -6.35 -6.04 31.60
CA MET A 105 -7.62 -6.58 31.11
C MET A 105 -8.72 -5.53 30.99
N VAL A 106 -8.53 -4.40 31.65
CA VAL A 106 -9.54 -3.33 31.73
C VAL A 106 -9.43 -2.42 30.51
N GLY A 107 -10.52 -2.28 29.76
CA GLY A 107 -10.59 -1.39 28.61
C GLY A 107 -10.71 0.08 29.00
N PRO A 108 -10.43 1.00 28.05
CA PRO A 108 -10.43 2.44 28.33
C PRO A 108 -11.81 2.96 28.77
N GLU A 109 -12.87 2.28 28.40
CA GLU A 109 -14.25 2.64 28.75
C GLU A 109 -14.72 2.07 30.09
N GLU A 110 -13.94 1.17 30.69
CA GLU A 110 -14.30 0.44 31.90
C GLU A 110 -13.80 1.09 33.19
N TRP A 111 -13.08 2.22 33.09
CA TRP A 111 -12.48 2.89 34.25
C TRP A 111 -13.44 3.76 35.05
N GLY A 112 -14.69 3.89 34.63
CA GLY A 112 -15.68 4.72 35.30
C GLY A 112 -15.52 6.22 35.02
N LYS A 113 -16.14 7.05 35.86
CA LYS A 113 -16.22 8.51 35.62
C LYS A 113 -14.88 9.24 35.68
N ARG A 114 -13.93 8.73 36.43
CA ARG A 114 -12.58 9.33 36.57
C ARG A 114 -11.66 9.02 35.41
N GLY A 115 -12.03 8.10 34.55
CA GLY A 115 -11.19 7.62 33.44
C GLY A 115 -10.00 6.80 33.91
N SER A 116 -9.13 6.47 32.97
CA SER A 116 -7.92 5.69 33.22
C SER A 116 -6.84 6.53 33.92
N PRO A 117 -6.16 6.00 34.96
CA PRO A 117 -4.99 6.63 35.52
C PRO A 117 -3.75 6.52 34.62
N HIS A 118 -3.84 5.75 33.56
CA HIS A 118 -2.75 5.49 32.62
C HIS A 118 -3.14 5.92 31.22
N ASN A 119 -2.13 6.17 30.38
CA ASN A 119 -2.36 6.52 28.99
C ASN A 119 -2.66 5.26 28.18
N TYR A 120 -3.83 5.23 27.56
CA TYR A 120 -4.23 4.15 26.67
C TYR A 120 -3.44 4.22 25.36
N ILE A 121 -2.85 3.09 24.94
CA ILE A 121 -2.12 2.99 23.68
C ILE A 121 -2.94 2.24 22.64
N SER A 122 -3.30 0.99 22.90
CA SER A 122 -4.05 0.17 21.94
C SER A 122 -4.68 -1.04 22.61
N THR A 123 -5.67 -1.59 21.91
CA THR A 123 -6.29 -2.87 22.25
C THR A 123 -5.65 -3.95 21.39
N VAL A 124 -5.21 -5.03 22.01
CA VAL A 124 -4.42 -6.07 21.38
C VAL A 124 -4.98 -7.45 21.66
N LYS A 125 -4.73 -8.38 20.77
CA LYS A 125 -5.15 -9.76 20.88
C LYS A 125 -3.94 -10.67 20.72
N LEU A 126 -3.78 -11.64 21.62
CA LEU A 126 -2.70 -12.62 21.52
C LEU A 126 -3.07 -13.67 20.46
N LEU A 127 -2.19 -13.84 19.47
CA LEU A 127 -2.34 -14.83 18.41
C LEU A 127 -1.62 -16.14 18.76
N ALA A 128 -1.95 -17.20 18.04
CA ALA A 128 -1.40 -18.52 18.25
C ALA A 128 0.12 -18.62 18.09
N ASP A 129 0.71 -17.74 17.29
CA ASP A 129 2.17 -17.63 17.09
C ASP A 129 2.87 -16.79 18.15
N HIS A 130 2.15 -16.40 19.20
CA HIS A 130 2.61 -15.51 20.27
C HIS A 130 2.98 -14.09 19.82
N THR A 131 2.50 -13.65 18.68
CA THR A 131 2.49 -12.25 18.29
C THR A 131 1.18 -11.59 18.72
N TRP A 132 1.20 -10.26 18.77
CA TRP A 132 0.07 -9.46 19.20
C TRP A 132 -0.51 -8.67 18.03
N GLU A 133 -1.78 -8.85 17.78
CA GLU A 133 -2.51 -8.11 16.76
C GLU A 133 -3.14 -6.87 17.37
N ILE A 134 -2.97 -5.72 16.71
CA ILE A 134 -3.64 -4.49 17.09
C ILE A 134 -5.08 -4.54 16.58
N ILE A 135 -6.04 -4.44 17.49
CA ILE A 135 -7.46 -4.45 17.12
C ILE A 135 -7.99 -3.02 17.02
N LYS A 136 -7.49 -2.14 17.90
CA LYS A 136 -8.05 -0.79 17.96
C LYS A 136 -7.03 0.26 18.43
#